data_99c6274e7c364c8f6cb6bd0e590ed87d
#
_entry.id   99c6274e7c364c8f6cb6bd0e590ed87d
#
_cell.length_a   1.000
_cell.length_b   1.000
_cell.length_c   1.000
_cell.angle_alpha   90.00
_cell.angle_beta   90.00
_cell.angle_gamma   90.00
#
_symmetry.space_group_name_H-M   'P 1'
#
loop_
_entity.id
_entity.type
_entity.pdbx_description
1 polymer ?
#
loop_
_entity_poly.entity_id
_entity_poly.type
_entity_poly.pdbx_seq_one_letter_code
_entity_poly.pdbx_strand_id
1 'polypeptide(L)'
;PAVKMIDTIKIDGARLSYKAGDEAEFTARPAEEFADIFTIDEESWMRSDGEDISSNPLLPESPTVFKENSIYTYYLSLKMTEKAVKDGYRFSDNVKLILNGKEISLSPTQILNMFFGTSLIIGDIATVDTGEETYLCGDANNDGTVDIIDAMLVFYHVAKKELMTDVQCRRCDTNDDGEIDIEDAMKIFYYVAKKTDSVR
;
A
#
# COMPACT_ATOMS: atom_id res chain seq x y z
N PRO A 1 -29.73 -20.83 11.61
CA PRO A 1 -30.04 -19.41 11.48
C PRO A 1 -29.86 -18.97 10.04
N ALA A 2 -30.60 -17.91 9.64
CA ALA A 2 -30.36 -17.29 8.34
C ALA A 2 -28.97 -16.66 8.30
N VAL A 3 -28.31 -16.69 7.14
CA VAL A 3 -27.00 -16.05 6.95
C VAL A 3 -27.17 -14.54 6.97
N LYS A 4 -26.31 -13.85 7.73
CA LYS A 4 -26.23 -12.39 7.84
C LYS A 4 -24.90 -11.93 7.25
N MET A 5 -24.94 -11.31 6.06
CA MET A 5 -23.74 -10.83 5.38
C MET A 5 -23.29 -9.51 5.96
N ILE A 6 -21.99 -9.38 6.19
CA ILE A 6 -21.30 -8.14 6.55
C ILE A 6 -20.72 -7.55 5.27
N ASP A 7 -21.37 -6.50 4.78
CA ASP A 7 -21.00 -5.80 3.54
C ASP A 7 -20.11 -4.57 3.80
N THR A 8 -20.05 -4.12 5.06
CA THR A 8 -19.24 -2.97 5.48
C THR A 8 -18.47 -3.33 6.72
N ILE A 9 -17.19 -3.07 6.71
CA ILE A 9 -16.26 -3.28 7.83
C ILE A 9 -15.73 -1.92 8.25
N LYS A 10 -15.79 -1.64 9.56
CA LYS A 10 -15.20 -0.44 10.13
C LYS A 10 -14.13 -0.82 11.12
N ILE A 11 -12.95 -0.24 10.92
CA ILE A 11 -11.74 -0.46 11.72
C ILE A 11 -11.18 0.89 12.12
N ASP A 12 -10.89 1.05 13.39
CA ASP A 12 -10.31 2.25 13.98
C ASP A 12 -8.94 1.95 14.58
N GLY A 13 -8.15 3.01 14.79
CA GLY A 13 -6.90 2.97 15.50
C GLY A 13 -5.71 2.43 14.71
N ALA A 14 -5.85 2.13 13.42
CA ALA A 14 -4.72 1.75 12.59
C ALA A 14 -3.75 2.94 12.42
N ARG A 15 -2.48 2.74 12.70
CA ARG A 15 -1.44 3.72 12.41
C ARG A 15 -0.90 3.46 11.00
N LEU A 16 -1.04 4.45 10.11
CA LEU A 16 -0.73 4.31 8.68
C LEU A 16 0.46 5.17 8.21
N SER A 17 1.18 5.80 9.13
CA SER A 17 2.33 6.65 8.80
C SER A 17 3.52 6.31 9.68
N TYR A 18 4.61 5.97 9.05
CA TYR A 18 5.87 5.59 9.67
C TYR A 18 7.05 6.17 8.90
N LYS A 19 8.18 6.32 9.60
CA LYS A 19 9.48 6.68 9.03
C LYS A 19 10.45 5.51 9.23
N ALA A 20 11.58 5.56 8.55
CA ALA A 20 12.70 4.67 8.83
C ALA A 20 13.11 4.76 10.32
N GLY A 21 13.28 3.61 10.95
CA GLY A 21 13.62 3.49 12.38
C GLY A 21 12.43 3.51 13.33
N ASP A 22 11.21 3.80 12.86
CA ASP A 22 10.02 3.68 13.70
C ASP A 22 9.71 2.20 13.98
N GLU A 23 9.28 1.93 15.23
CA GLU A 23 8.68 0.64 15.56
C GLU A 23 7.24 0.57 15.04
N ALA A 24 6.85 -0.59 14.53
CA ALA A 24 5.48 -0.83 14.12
C ALA A 24 4.55 -0.91 15.34
N GLU A 25 3.42 -0.25 15.25
CA GLU A 25 2.36 -0.29 16.26
C GLU A 25 1.14 -0.98 15.65
N PHE A 26 0.71 -2.07 16.25
CA PHE A 26 -0.44 -2.86 15.83
C PHE A 26 -1.65 -2.49 16.72
N THR A 27 -2.35 -1.46 16.32
CA THR A 27 -3.41 -0.81 17.14
C THR A 27 -4.77 -0.82 16.47
N ALA A 28 -4.87 -1.44 15.30
CA ALA A 28 -6.14 -1.60 14.60
C ALA A 28 -7.13 -2.43 15.43
N ARG A 29 -8.37 -1.97 15.50
CA ARG A 29 -9.46 -2.68 16.19
C ARG A 29 -10.77 -2.50 15.44
N PRO A 30 -11.71 -3.44 15.54
CA PRO A 30 -13.06 -3.23 15.06
C PRO A 30 -13.67 -1.98 15.70
N ALA A 31 -14.45 -1.21 14.96
CA ALA A 31 -15.28 -0.17 15.54
C ALA A 31 -16.26 -0.78 16.56
N GLU A 32 -16.74 0.01 17.51
CA GLU A 32 -17.53 -0.47 18.68
C GLU A 32 -18.71 -1.36 18.27
N GLU A 33 -19.42 -1.00 17.20
CA GLU A 33 -20.56 -1.78 16.70
C GLU A 33 -20.19 -3.16 16.15
N PHE A 34 -18.91 -3.40 15.85
CA PHE A 34 -18.40 -4.68 15.32
C PHE A 34 -17.56 -5.47 16.33
N ALA A 35 -17.33 -4.96 17.52
CA ALA A 35 -16.44 -5.58 18.51
C ALA A 35 -16.82 -7.01 18.90
N ASP A 36 -18.13 -7.34 18.90
CA ASP A 36 -18.64 -8.69 19.18
C ASP A 36 -18.75 -9.57 17.92
N ILE A 37 -18.51 -9.01 16.72
CA ILE A 37 -18.75 -9.69 15.45
C ILE A 37 -17.45 -10.27 14.90
N PHE A 38 -16.36 -9.50 14.87
CA PHE A 38 -15.07 -9.98 14.41
C PHE A 38 -13.92 -9.38 15.21
N THR A 39 -12.75 -9.96 15.07
CA THR A 39 -11.48 -9.49 15.66
C THR A 39 -10.46 -9.25 14.55
N ILE A 40 -9.46 -8.44 14.83
CA ILE A 40 -8.24 -8.42 14.04
C ILE A 40 -7.41 -9.65 14.45
N ASP A 41 -7.22 -10.58 13.51
CA ASP A 41 -6.45 -11.79 13.71
C ASP A 41 -4.96 -11.51 13.50
N GLU A 42 -4.66 -10.67 12.51
CA GLU A 42 -3.32 -10.20 12.22
C GLU A 42 -3.34 -8.81 11.59
N GLU A 43 -2.38 -8.00 11.97
CA GLU A 43 -2.06 -6.70 11.39
C GLU A 43 -0.62 -6.75 10.91
N SER A 44 -0.36 -6.45 9.64
CA SER A 44 0.98 -6.60 9.09
C SER A 44 1.33 -5.55 8.03
N TRP A 45 2.63 -5.32 7.91
CA TRP A 45 3.26 -4.51 6.88
C TRP A 45 4.21 -5.38 6.07
N MET A 46 3.87 -5.67 4.84
CA MET A 46 4.67 -6.46 3.92
C MET A 46 5.63 -5.56 3.15
N ARG A 47 6.91 -5.87 3.21
CA ARG A 47 7.92 -5.21 2.39
C ARG A 47 7.98 -5.85 1.00
N SER A 48 8.36 -5.08 -0.01
CA SER A 48 8.42 -5.52 -1.41
C SER A 48 9.30 -6.74 -1.68
N ASP A 49 10.25 -7.06 -0.79
CA ASP A 49 11.10 -8.27 -0.86
C ASP A 49 10.53 -9.46 -0.08
N GLY A 50 9.32 -9.33 0.51
CA GLY A 50 8.62 -10.39 1.23
C GLY A 50 9.00 -10.51 2.70
N GLU A 51 9.70 -9.54 3.29
CA GLU A 51 9.95 -9.49 4.73
C GLU A 51 8.84 -8.74 5.43
N ASP A 52 8.09 -9.41 6.31
CA ASP A 52 6.93 -8.86 6.98
C ASP A 52 7.25 -8.32 8.36
N ILE A 53 6.67 -7.16 8.70
CA ILE A 53 6.49 -6.69 10.05
C ILE A 53 5.07 -7.08 10.47
N SER A 54 4.92 -8.00 11.41
CA SER A 54 3.61 -8.62 11.70
C SER A 54 3.32 -8.70 13.18
N SER A 55 2.04 -8.54 13.52
CA SER A 55 1.50 -8.82 14.86
C SER A 55 1.32 -10.30 15.14
N ASN A 56 1.61 -11.19 14.18
CA ASN A 56 1.41 -12.62 14.32
C ASN A 56 2.35 -13.23 15.36
N PRO A 57 1.83 -13.79 16.48
CA PRO A 57 2.66 -14.34 17.53
C PRO A 57 3.42 -15.62 17.12
N LEU A 58 3.08 -16.19 15.96
CA LEU A 58 3.78 -17.36 15.40
C LEU A 58 5.03 -16.95 14.61
N LEU A 59 5.28 -15.66 14.43
CA LEU A 59 6.42 -15.08 13.74
C LEU A 59 7.28 -14.23 14.70
N PRO A 60 7.82 -14.81 15.80
CA PRO A 60 8.50 -14.05 16.86
C PRO A 60 9.83 -13.41 16.41
N GLU A 61 10.36 -13.82 15.27
CA GLU A 61 11.59 -13.27 14.68
C GLU A 61 11.31 -12.22 13.59
N SER A 62 10.03 -11.86 13.36
CA SER A 62 9.71 -10.81 12.43
C SER A 62 10.35 -9.49 12.87
N PRO A 63 10.88 -8.70 11.92
CA PRO A 63 11.34 -7.35 12.23
C PRO A 63 10.20 -6.55 12.84
N THR A 64 10.53 -5.65 13.76
CA THR A 64 9.56 -4.74 14.38
C THR A 64 9.73 -3.31 13.92
N VAL A 65 10.80 -3.03 13.17
CA VAL A 65 11.23 -1.68 12.79
C VAL A 65 11.20 -1.52 11.28
N PHE A 66 10.64 -0.40 10.83
CA PHE A 66 10.66 -0.01 9.42
C PHE A 66 12.09 0.31 8.98
N LYS A 67 12.61 -0.43 8.00
CA LYS A 67 13.95 -0.22 7.44
C LYS A 67 13.98 1.00 6.53
N GLU A 68 15.13 1.61 6.40
CA GLU A 68 15.38 2.69 5.43
C GLU A 68 15.24 2.19 3.98
N ASN A 69 14.90 3.09 3.06
CA ASN A 69 14.82 2.84 1.62
C ASN A 69 13.92 1.64 1.27
N SER A 70 12.78 1.55 1.94
CA SER A 70 11.89 0.40 1.81
C SER A 70 10.44 0.83 1.62
N ILE A 71 9.71 0.09 0.81
CA ILE A 71 8.27 0.26 0.63
C ILE A 71 7.56 -0.88 1.34
N TYR A 72 6.60 -0.50 2.18
CA TYR A 72 5.76 -1.42 2.92
C TYR A 72 4.31 -1.23 2.55
N THR A 73 3.60 -2.32 2.42
CA THR A 73 2.17 -2.35 2.14
C THR A 73 1.40 -2.94 3.31
N TYR A 74 0.28 -2.32 3.67
CA TYR A 74 -0.51 -2.67 4.85
C TYR A 74 -1.54 -3.74 4.55
N TYR A 75 -1.61 -4.74 5.43
CA TYR A 75 -2.52 -5.87 5.38
C TYR A 75 -3.25 -6.05 6.70
N LEU A 76 -4.49 -6.52 6.60
CA LEU A 76 -5.33 -6.91 7.74
C LEU A 76 -5.89 -8.30 7.53
N SER A 77 -5.77 -9.17 8.52
CA SER A 77 -6.49 -10.42 8.62
C SER A 77 -7.57 -10.31 9.70
N LEU A 78 -8.79 -10.61 9.34
CA LEU A 78 -9.96 -10.52 10.19
C LEU A 78 -10.57 -11.89 10.41
N LYS A 79 -11.10 -12.12 11.60
CA LYS A 79 -11.75 -13.37 11.97
C LYS A 79 -13.06 -13.13 12.70
N MET A 80 -14.11 -13.81 12.27
CA MET A 80 -15.39 -13.80 12.99
C MET A 80 -15.24 -14.38 14.38
N THR A 81 -15.89 -13.78 15.37
CA THR A 81 -16.01 -14.39 16.70
C THR A 81 -16.83 -15.65 16.64
N GLU A 82 -16.59 -16.60 17.54
CA GLU A 82 -17.38 -17.85 17.61
C GLU A 82 -18.88 -17.56 17.77
N LYS A 83 -19.23 -16.54 18.54
CA LYS A 83 -20.60 -16.10 18.75
C LYS A 83 -21.21 -15.63 17.43
N ALA A 84 -20.52 -14.75 16.69
CA ALA A 84 -21.01 -14.25 15.42
C ALA A 84 -21.21 -15.38 14.40
N VAL A 85 -20.27 -16.35 14.35
CA VAL A 85 -20.41 -17.54 13.49
C VAL A 85 -21.67 -18.34 13.84
N LYS A 86 -21.93 -18.58 15.13
CA LYS A 86 -23.14 -19.30 15.61
C LYS A 86 -24.43 -18.53 15.31
N ASP A 87 -24.36 -17.19 15.36
CA ASP A 87 -25.48 -16.29 15.06
C ASP A 87 -25.72 -16.10 13.55
N GLY A 88 -24.91 -16.75 12.70
CA GLY A 88 -25.05 -16.79 11.25
C GLY A 88 -24.35 -15.65 10.50
N TYR A 89 -23.48 -14.87 11.14
CA TYR A 89 -22.73 -13.80 10.46
C TYR A 89 -21.66 -14.38 9.55
N ARG A 90 -21.45 -13.72 8.40
CA ARG A 90 -20.41 -14.03 7.42
C ARG A 90 -19.93 -12.74 6.75
N PHE A 91 -18.64 -12.65 6.41
CA PHE A 91 -18.13 -11.60 5.55
C PHE A 91 -18.65 -11.78 4.11
N SER A 92 -19.00 -10.69 3.48
CA SER A 92 -19.29 -10.63 2.04
C SER A 92 -18.01 -10.70 1.22
N ASP A 93 -18.10 -11.16 -0.02
CA ASP A 93 -16.98 -11.13 -0.98
C ASP A 93 -16.71 -9.70 -1.52
N ASN A 94 -17.66 -8.79 -1.32
CA ASN A 94 -17.59 -7.40 -1.78
C ASN A 94 -17.72 -6.42 -0.60
N VAL A 95 -16.82 -6.55 0.37
CA VAL A 95 -16.84 -5.66 1.53
C VAL A 95 -16.35 -4.25 1.19
N LYS A 96 -16.96 -3.25 1.82
CA LYS A 96 -16.45 -1.90 1.93
C LYS A 96 -15.64 -1.77 3.20
N LEU A 97 -14.46 -1.18 3.11
CA LEU A 97 -13.62 -0.90 4.26
C LEU A 97 -13.70 0.58 4.63
N ILE A 98 -14.04 0.86 5.86
CA ILE A 98 -13.90 2.19 6.48
C ILE A 98 -12.77 2.07 7.50
N LEU A 99 -11.65 2.72 7.25
CA LEU A 99 -10.47 2.68 8.09
C LEU A 99 -10.21 4.07 8.68
N ASN A 100 -10.19 4.17 10.01
CA ASN A 100 -10.07 5.44 10.73
C ASN A 100 -11.09 6.49 10.25
N GLY A 101 -12.33 6.06 9.98
CA GLY A 101 -13.41 6.92 9.52
C GLY A 101 -13.38 7.29 8.04
N LYS A 102 -12.39 6.84 7.27
CA LYS A 102 -12.27 7.08 5.83
C LYS A 102 -12.60 5.80 5.04
N GLU A 103 -13.45 5.92 4.03
CA GLU A 103 -13.73 4.82 3.10
C GLU A 103 -12.50 4.57 2.20
N ILE A 104 -12.06 3.32 2.16
CA ILE A 104 -10.96 2.84 1.31
C ILE A 104 -11.60 2.09 0.13
N SER A 105 -11.28 2.55 -1.08
CA SER A 105 -11.69 1.85 -2.30
C SER A 105 -10.84 0.59 -2.47
N LEU A 106 -11.49 -0.57 -2.40
CA LEU A 106 -10.84 -1.88 -2.60
C LEU A 106 -11.20 -2.44 -3.97
N SER A 107 -10.22 -3.00 -4.65
CA SER A 107 -10.44 -3.86 -5.81
C SER A 107 -10.76 -5.30 -5.35
N PRO A 108 -11.43 -6.12 -6.17
CA PRO A 108 -11.69 -7.51 -5.83
C PRO A 108 -10.43 -8.34 -5.55
N THR A 109 -9.28 -7.96 -6.11
CA THR A 109 -7.99 -8.65 -5.91
C THR A 109 -7.36 -8.39 -4.55
N GLN A 110 -7.79 -7.34 -3.86
CA GLN A 110 -7.32 -6.99 -2.52
C GLN A 110 -8.08 -7.73 -1.41
N ILE A 111 -9.14 -8.45 -1.76
CA ILE A 111 -10.03 -9.13 -0.81
C ILE A 111 -9.90 -10.64 -1.00
N LEU A 112 -9.51 -11.35 0.05
CA LEU A 112 -9.52 -12.80 0.09
C LEU A 112 -10.45 -13.28 1.21
N ASN A 113 -11.62 -13.77 0.83
CA ASN A 113 -12.59 -14.35 1.74
C ASN A 113 -12.33 -15.86 1.88
N MET A 114 -12.18 -16.33 3.10
CA MET A 114 -11.83 -17.71 3.41
C MET A 114 -12.80 -18.34 4.40
N PHE A 115 -12.74 -19.68 4.48
CA PHE A 115 -13.50 -20.47 5.44
C PHE A 115 -15.01 -20.15 5.44
N PHE A 116 -15.59 -20.04 4.24
CA PHE A 116 -17.03 -19.75 4.07
C PHE A 116 -17.47 -18.43 4.73
N GLY A 117 -16.65 -17.40 4.62
CA GLY A 117 -16.95 -16.07 5.14
C GLY A 117 -16.68 -15.87 6.63
N THR A 118 -15.89 -16.73 7.26
CA THR A 118 -15.51 -16.56 8.67
C THR A 118 -14.17 -15.92 8.87
N SER A 119 -13.34 -15.87 7.83
CA SER A 119 -12.07 -15.16 7.79
C SER A 119 -11.94 -14.32 6.54
N LEU A 120 -11.30 -13.16 6.65
CA LEU A 120 -11.13 -12.21 5.58
C LEU A 120 -9.74 -11.62 5.64
N ILE A 121 -9.00 -11.66 4.53
CA ILE A 121 -7.75 -10.92 4.38
C ILE A 121 -8.00 -9.75 3.44
N ILE A 122 -7.55 -8.57 3.82
CA ILE A 122 -7.58 -7.36 3.00
C ILE A 122 -6.13 -6.90 2.84
N GLY A 123 -5.66 -6.87 1.60
CA GLY A 123 -4.30 -6.46 1.24
C GLY A 123 -4.25 -5.11 0.57
N ASP A 124 -3.04 -4.59 0.42
CA ASP A 124 -2.73 -3.34 -0.30
C ASP A 124 -3.62 -2.15 0.14
N ILE A 125 -3.87 -2.05 1.47
CA ILE A 125 -4.78 -1.06 2.05
C ILE A 125 -4.15 0.33 2.06
N ALA A 126 -2.85 0.39 2.38
CA ALA A 126 -2.06 1.60 2.45
C ALA A 126 -0.59 1.28 2.19
N THR A 127 0.18 2.28 1.78
CA THR A 127 1.61 2.15 1.53
C THR A 127 2.38 3.13 2.41
N VAL A 128 3.47 2.64 3.00
CA VAL A 128 4.47 3.46 3.69
C VAL A 128 5.78 3.34 2.92
N ASP A 129 6.32 4.49 2.53
CA ASP A 129 7.64 4.61 1.94
C ASP A 129 8.57 5.23 2.98
N THR A 130 9.60 4.49 3.39
CA THR A 130 10.57 4.91 4.41
C THR A 130 11.86 5.45 3.80
N GLY A 131 11.88 5.61 2.48
CA GLY A 131 13.01 6.22 1.79
C GLY A 131 12.90 7.74 1.81
N GLU A 132 13.93 8.44 2.33
CA GLU A 132 14.40 9.55 1.54
C GLU A 132 15.07 8.89 0.35
N GLU A 133 14.35 8.73 -0.74
CA GLU A 133 14.99 8.29 -1.97
C GLU A 133 16.07 9.32 -2.32
N THR A 134 17.32 8.98 -2.08
CA THR A 134 18.41 9.58 -2.83
C THR A 134 18.35 9.00 -4.25
N TYR A 135 17.20 9.18 -4.90
CA TYR A 135 17.09 8.84 -6.29
C TYR A 135 17.72 9.93 -7.14
N LEU A 136 18.35 9.53 -8.19
CA LEU A 136 18.75 10.45 -9.23
C LEU A 136 17.47 10.92 -9.93
N CYS A 137 17.12 12.20 -9.77
CA CYS A 137 15.94 12.77 -10.39
C CYS A 137 16.00 12.55 -11.91
N GLY A 138 14.94 11.96 -12.47
CA GLY A 138 14.88 11.59 -13.88
C GLY A 138 15.35 10.18 -14.21
N ASP A 139 15.84 9.39 -13.25
CA ASP A 139 16.21 7.98 -13.43
C ASP A 139 14.97 7.10 -13.27
N ALA A 140 14.22 6.92 -14.36
CA ALA A 140 12.96 6.19 -14.37
C ALA A 140 13.14 4.68 -14.16
N ASN A 141 14.23 4.11 -14.67
CA ASN A 141 14.50 2.67 -14.62
C ASN A 141 15.33 2.25 -13.39
N ASN A 142 15.84 3.23 -12.61
CA ASN A 142 16.66 3.03 -11.42
C ASN A 142 17.98 2.30 -11.70
N ASP A 143 18.63 2.59 -12.82
CA ASP A 143 19.93 2.02 -13.14
C ASP A 143 21.12 2.86 -12.66
N GLY A 144 20.84 4.02 -12.02
CA GLY A 144 21.81 4.94 -11.48
C GLY A 144 22.35 5.95 -12.48
N THR A 145 21.75 6.05 -13.67
CA THR A 145 22.07 7.04 -14.71
C THR A 145 20.79 7.69 -15.21
N VAL A 146 20.89 8.93 -15.68
CA VAL A 146 19.77 9.58 -16.38
C VAL A 146 20.12 9.65 -17.85
N ASP A 147 19.45 8.87 -18.65
CA ASP A 147 19.71 8.78 -20.09
C ASP A 147 18.44 8.82 -20.96
N ILE A 148 18.59 8.52 -22.24
CA ILE A 148 17.47 8.60 -23.18
C ILE A 148 16.40 7.54 -22.91
N ILE A 149 16.74 6.43 -22.23
CA ILE A 149 15.80 5.37 -21.90
C ILE A 149 14.79 5.88 -20.88
N ASP A 150 15.26 6.67 -19.90
CA ASP A 150 14.38 7.27 -18.89
C ASP A 150 13.40 8.25 -19.50
N ALA A 151 13.88 9.15 -20.36
CA ALA A 151 13.00 10.06 -21.08
C ALA A 151 11.93 9.29 -21.89
N MET A 152 12.32 8.19 -22.53
CA MET A 152 11.38 7.34 -23.28
C MET A 152 10.35 6.66 -22.39
N LEU A 153 10.73 6.18 -21.20
CA LEU A 153 9.79 5.58 -20.24
C LEU A 153 8.73 6.59 -19.81
N VAL A 154 9.13 7.82 -19.51
CA VAL A 154 8.18 8.90 -19.18
C VAL A 154 7.28 9.23 -20.37
N PHE A 155 7.82 9.31 -21.59
CA PHE A 155 7.01 9.50 -22.80
C PHE A 155 5.98 8.37 -23.00
N TYR A 156 6.35 7.11 -22.74
CA TYR A 156 5.41 5.99 -22.88
C TYR A 156 4.31 6.03 -21.82
N HIS A 157 4.65 6.43 -20.60
CA HIS A 157 3.66 6.66 -19.53
C HIS A 157 2.65 7.75 -19.93
N VAL A 158 3.14 8.92 -20.34
CA VAL A 158 2.29 10.04 -20.79
C VAL A 158 1.43 9.63 -22.00
N ALA A 159 1.99 8.86 -22.92
CA ALA A 159 1.26 8.33 -24.08
C ALA A 159 0.32 7.16 -23.71
N LYS A 160 0.25 6.73 -22.44
CA LYS A 160 -0.54 5.59 -21.93
C LYS A 160 -0.25 4.28 -22.64
N LYS A 161 0.97 4.10 -23.14
CA LYS A 161 1.44 2.86 -23.77
C LYS A 161 2.02 1.89 -22.75
N GLU A 162 2.71 2.43 -21.73
CA GLU A 162 3.27 1.68 -20.63
C GLU A 162 3.11 2.53 -19.38
N LEU A 163 2.56 1.97 -18.31
CA LEU A 163 2.33 2.71 -17.07
C LEU A 163 3.52 2.55 -16.14
N MET A 164 4.02 3.66 -15.64
CA MET A 164 5.02 3.71 -14.59
C MET A 164 4.35 3.46 -13.23
N THR A 165 5.10 2.87 -12.31
CA THR A 165 4.71 2.74 -10.91
C THR A 165 4.75 4.09 -10.20
N ASP A 166 4.06 4.22 -9.06
CA ASP A 166 4.08 5.45 -8.26
C ASP A 166 5.49 5.88 -7.85
N VAL A 167 6.40 4.91 -7.63
CA VAL A 167 7.82 5.16 -7.31
C VAL A 167 8.54 5.78 -8.51
N GLN A 168 8.34 5.21 -9.69
CA GLN A 168 8.92 5.75 -10.93
C GLN A 168 8.38 7.15 -11.23
N CYS A 169 7.07 7.37 -11.00
CA CYS A 169 6.47 8.68 -11.16
C CYS A 169 7.15 9.72 -10.26
N ARG A 170 7.28 9.44 -8.95
CA ARG A 170 7.96 10.37 -8.03
C ARG A 170 9.40 10.70 -8.43
N ARG A 171 10.14 9.74 -9.01
CA ARG A 171 11.49 9.97 -9.51
C ARG A 171 11.54 10.89 -10.72
N CYS A 172 10.50 10.85 -11.52
CA CYS A 172 10.43 11.55 -12.80
C CYS A 172 9.61 12.83 -12.77
N ASP A 173 9.00 13.17 -11.62
CA ASP A 173 8.39 14.48 -11.38
C ASP A 173 9.51 15.52 -11.21
N THR A 174 9.94 16.06 -12.33
CA THR A 174 11.13 16.93 -12.40
C THR A 174 10.82 18.38 -12.06
N ASN A 175 9.53 18.72 -11.98
CA ASN A 175 9.06 20.06 -11.62
C ASN A 175 8.36 20.10 -10.25
N ASP A 176 8.23 18.95 -9.57
CA ASP A 176 7.58 18.77 -8.27
C ASP A 176 6.11 19.26 -8.26
N ASP A 177 5.37 19.14 -9.37
CA ASP A 177 3.97 19.54 -9.45
C ASP A 177 2.97 18.42 -9.10
N GLY A 178 3.47 17.19 -8.94
CA GLY A 178 2.71 15.99 -8.57
C GLY A 178 2.04 15.28 -9.75
N GLU A 179 2.25 15.77 -10.98
CA GLU A 179 1.77 15.14 -12.20
C GLU A 179 2.97 14.66 -13.03
N ILE A 180 2.81 13.59 -13.80
CA ILE A 180 3.82 13.12 -14.75
C ILE A 180 3.32 13.38 -16.14
N ASP A 181 3.93 14.36 -16.77
CA ASP A 181 3.49 14.80 -18.08
C ASP A 181 4.65 15.02 -19.08
N ILE A 182 4.34 15.69 -20.18
CA ILE A 182 5.30 15.92 -21.26
C ILE A 182 6.43 16.86 -20.83
N GLU A 183 6.22 17.74 -19.83
CA GLU A 183 7.23 18.68 -19.38
C GLU A 183 8.36 17.94 -18.66
N ASP A 184 8.02 16.91 -17.87
CA ASP A 184 9.00 16.06 -17.20
C ASP A 184 9.86 15.30 -18.20
N ALA A 185 9.19 14.64 -19.16
CA ALA A 185 9.89 13.92 -20.23
C ALA A 185 10.83 14.84 -21.01
N MET A 186 10.41 16.07 -21.30
CA MET A 186 11.23 17.05 -22.02
C MET A 186 12.41 17.58 -21.17
N LYS A 187 12.22 17.76 -19.85
CA LYS A 187 13.33 18.15 -18.97
C LYS A 187 14.41 17.08 -18.93
N ILE A 188 14.02 15.79 -18.75
CA ILE A 188 14.95 14.67 -18.80
C ILE A 188 15.67 14.64 -20.15
N PHE A 189 14.93 14.77 -21.26
CA PHE A 189 15.50 14.79 -22.58
C PHE A 189 16.51 15.93 -22.81
N TYR A 190 16.21 17.13 -22.35
CA TYR A 190 17.13 18.28 -22.49
C TYR A 190 18.39 18.10 -21.65
N TYR A 191 18.28 17.52 -20.46
CA TYR A 191 19.43 17.15 -19.63
C TYR A 191 20.34 16.16 -20.38
N VAL A 192 19.77 15.05 -20.88
CA VAL A 192 20.50 14.04 -21.65
C VAL A 192 21.14 14.63 -22.90
N ALA A 193 20.44 15.53 -23.58
CA ALA A 193 20.98 16.24 -24.75
C ALA A 193 22.01 17.32 -24.39
N LYS A 194 22.41 17.45 -23.11
CA LYS A 194 23.33 18.46 -22.58
C LYS A 194 22.92 19.90 -22.90
N LYS A 195 21.62 20.14 -22.91
CA LYS A 195 21.04 21.48 -23.08
C LYS A 195 20.75 22.20 -21.77
N THR A 196 20.73 21.43 -20.68
CA THR A 196 20.60 21.92 -19.31
C THR A 196 21.62 21.21 -18.43
N ASP A 197 22.05 21.85 -17.33
CA ASP A 197 22.99 21.27 -16.37
C ASP A 197 22.26 20.54 -15.22
N SER A 198 20.93 20.56 -15.21
CA SER A 198 20.08 19.92 -14.18
C SER A 198 18.81 19.39 -14.81
N VAL A 199 18.27 18.31 -14.24
CA VAL A 199 16.95 17.75 -14.58
C VAL A 199 15.83 18.53 -13.86
N ARG A 200 16.12 19.12 -12.69
CA ARG A 200 15.23 19.99 -11.90
C ARG A 200 15.47 21.46 -12.15
#